data_d1a48bb5176959a631c37452398ea68b
#
_entry.id   d1a48bb5176959a631c37452398ea68b
#
_cell.length_a   1.000
_cell.length_b   1.000
_cell.length_c   1.000
_cell.angle_alpha   90.00
_cell.angle_beta   90.00
_cell.angle_gamma   90.00
#
_symmetry.space_group_name_H-M   'P 1'
#
loop_
_entity.id
_entity.type
_entity.pdbx_description
1 polymer ?
#
loop_
_entity_poly.entity_id
_entity_poly.type
_entity_poly.pdbx_seq_one_letter_code
_entity_poly.pdbx_strand_id
1 'polypeptide(L)' 'EKRLVCCCQVININSSYWWKGKIEREPEFFIQMKTKKTLFKEVEKEILKIHDYETCEIISYDITNGNEKFLKWIEEETK' A
#
# COMPACT_ATOMS: atom_id res chain seq x y z
N GLU A 1 14.85 7.34 -7.63
CA GLU A 1 13.86 7.36 -6.70
C GLU A 1 14.22 7.27 -5.25
N LYS A 2 13.18 7.29 -4.42
CA LYS A 2 13.39 7.33 -2.98
C LYS A 2 13.57 5.96 -2.36
N ARG A 3 13.32 4.90 -3.10
CA ARG A 3 13.44 3.52 -2.63
C ARG A 3 12.65 3.27 -1.35
N LEU A 4 11.43 3.78 -1.32
CA LEU A 4 10.58 3.63 -0.17
C LEU A 4 9.91 2.26 -0.12
N VAL A 5 9.72 1.62 -1.27
CA VAL A 5 9.17 0.28 -1.35
C VAL A 5 10.05 -0.56 -2.25
N CYS A 6 10.14 -1.85 -1.97
CA CYS A 6 10.98 -2.72 -2.79
C CYS A 6 10.19 -3.35 -3.93
N CYS A 7 8.86 -3.44 -3.79
CA CYS A 7 8.05 -3.92 -4.90
C CYS A 7 6.62 -3.44 -4.72
N CYS A 8 5.91 -3.42 -5.83
CA CYS A 8 4.53 -2.94 -5.88
C CYS A 8 3.75 -3.87 -6.78
N GLN A 9 2.63 -4.36 -6.27
CA GLN A 9 1.77 -5.27 -7.03
C GLN A 9 0.40 -4.64 -7.14
N VAL A 10 -0.20 -4.75 -8.34
CA VAL A 10 -1.46 -4.09 -8.64
C VAL A 10 -2.43 -5.10 -9.21
N ILE A 11 -3.64 -5.14 -8.67
CA ILE A 11 -4.70 -5.98 -9.24
C ILE A 11 -5.98 -5.17 -9.34
N ASN A 12 -6.81 -5.54 -10.31
CA ASN A 12 -8.12 -4.92 -10.48
C ASN A 12 -9.12 -5.63 -9.57
N ILE A 13 -9.92 -4.84 -8.85
CA ILE A 13 -10.95 -5.39 -7.99
C ILE A 13 -12.24 -4.61 -8.20
N ASN A 14 -13.35 -5.18 -7.75
CA ASN A 14 -14.61 -4.48 -7.68
C ASN A 14 -14.91 -4.26 -6.20
N SER A 15 -15.17 -3.01 -5.83
CA SER A 15 -15.38 -2.65 -4.44
C SER A 15 -16.82 -2.23 -4.20
N SER A 16 -17.34 -2.60 -3.02
CA SER A 16 -18.63 -2.12 -2.56
C SER A 16 -18.41 -1.53 -1.18
N TYR A 17 -18.90 -0.33 -0.96
CA TYR A 17 -18.64 0.33 0.33
C TYR A 17 -19.70 1.38 0.60
N TRP A 18 -19.82 1.77 1.85
CA TRP A 18 -20.72 2.83 2.27
C TRP A 18 -20.09 4.18 2.06
N TRP A 19 -20.83 5.08 1.45
CA TRP A 19 -20.36 6.45 1.23
C TRP A 19 -21.57 7.38 1.33
N LYS A 20 -21.54 8.21 2.35
CA LYS A 20 -22.60 9.22 2.56
C LYS A 20 -23.99 8.60 2.57
N GLY A 21 -24.13 7.49 3.27
CA GLY A 21 -25.43 6.84 3.45
C GLY A 21 -25.87 5.93 2.33
N LYS A 22 -25.03 5.72 1.34
CA LYS A 22 -25.35 4.87 0.21
C LYS A 22 -24.26 3.83 0.00
N ILE A 23 -24.61 2.77 -0.70
CA ILE A 23 -23.65 1.77 -1.10
C ILE A 23 -23.15 2.12 -2.48
N GLU A 24 -21.85 2.33 -2.58
CA GLU A 24 -21.20 2.58 -3.86
C GLU A 24 -20.53 1.31 -4.33
N ARG A 25 -20.57 1.08 -5.62
CA ARG A 25 -19.91 -0.08 -6.24
C ARG A 25 -19.13 0.43 -7.43
N GLU A 26 -17.82 0.17 -7.41
CA GLU A 26 -17.01 0.61 -8.54
C GLU A 26 -15.75 -0.21 -8.69
N PRO A 27 -15.19 -0.24 -9.91
CA PRO A 27 -13.91 -0.89 -10.12
C PRO A 27 -12.81 -0.04 -9.53
N GLU A 28 -11.83 -0.73 -8.93
CA GLU A 28 -10.69 -0.06 -8.30
C GLU A 28 -9.43 -0.88 -8.50
N PHE A 29 -8.31 -0.28 -8.20
CA PHE A 29 -7.03 -0.99 -8.16
C PHE A 29 -6.70 -1.27 -6.71
N PHE A 30 -6.31 -2.51 -6.45
CA PHE A 30 -5.76 -2.90 -5.16
C PHE A 30 -4.26 -2.93 -5.30
N ILE A 31 -3.57 -2.13 -4.50
CA ILE A 31 -2.11 -1.98 -4.60
C ILE A 31 -1.49 -2.50 -3.33
N GLN A 32 -0.58 -3.45 -3.47
CA GLN A 32 0.15 -4.01 -2.35
C GLN A 32 1.62 -3.70 -2.52
N MET A 33 2.21 -3.15 -1.48
CA MET A 33 3.62 -2.76 -1.51
C MET A 33 4.34 -3.42 -0.36
N LYS A 34 5.61 -3.75 -0.58
CA LYS A 34 6.44 -4.30 0.48
C LYS A 34 7.51 -3.29 0.86
N THR A 35 7.62 -3.03 2.16
CA THR A 35 8.55 -2.04 2.65
C THR A 35 8.89 -2.33 4.11
N LYS A 36 9.77 -1.52 4.66
CA LYS A 36 10.07 -1.59 6.09
C LYS A 36 9.00 -0.87 6.89
N LYS A 37 8.73 -1.37 8.08
CA LYS A 37 7.75 -0.75 8.96
C LYS A 37 8.10 0.70 9.24
N THR A 38 9.38 1.00 9.37
CA THR A 38 9.84 2.35 9.70
C THR A 38 9.61 3.34 8.56
N LEU A 39 9.30 2.85 7.37
CA LEU A 39 9.09 3.73 6.22
C LEU A 39 7.62 4.02 5.94
N PHE A 40 6.71 3.47 6.75
CA PHE A 40 5.28 3.61 6.46
C PHE A 40 4.87 5.08 6.34
N LYS A 41 5.30 5.93 7.25
CA LYS A 41 4.88 7.33 7.22
C LYS A 41 5.36 8.04 5.96
N GLU A 42 6.55 7.73 5.49
CA GLU A 42 7.04 8.33 4.27
C GLU A 42 6.29 7.83 3.05
N VAL A 43 5.96 6.53 3.03
CA VAL A 43 5.18 5.96 1.94
C VAL A 43 3.80 6.61 1.91
N GLU A 44 3.16 6.71 3.06
CA GLU A 44 1.85 7.32 3.17
C GLU A 44 1.87 8.76 2.63
N LYS A 45 2.89 9.50 3.02
CA LYS A 45 3.02 10.89 2.59
C LYS A 45 3.12 11.01 1.07
N GLU A 46 3.91 10.14 0.45
CA GLU A 46 4.06 10.19 -1.00
C GLU A 46 2.79 9.81 -1.74
N ILE A 47 2.06 8.82 -1.20
CA ILE A 47 0.80 8.42 -1.84
C ILE A 47 -0.23 9.53 -1.74
N LEU A 48 -0.33 10.17 -0.59
CA LEU A 48 -1.32 11.24 -0.40
C LEU A 48 -1.06 12.43 -1.30
N LYS A 49 0.19 12.63 -1.73
CA LYS A 49 0.50 13.72 -2.65
C LYS A 49 -0.15 13.55 -4.01
N ILE A 50 -0.32 12.31 -4.45
CA ILE A 50 -0.79 12.04 -5.81
C ILE A 50 -2.20 11.47 -5.87
N HIS A 51 -2.77 11.12 -4.73
CA HIS A 51 -4.11 10.54 -4.67
C HIS A 51 -5.11 11.67 -4.47
N ASP A 52 -6.17 11.64 -5.26
CA ASP A 52 -7.15 12.74 -5.23
C ASP A 52 -8.50 12.34 -4.67
N TYR A 53 -8.59 11.18 -4.02
CA TYR A 53 -9.81 10.79 -3.33
C TYR A 53 -9.95 11.58 -2.03
N GLU A 54 -11.19 11.90 -1.67
CA GLU A 54 -11.46 12.58 -0.42
C GLU A 54 -10.99 11.75 0.76
N THR A 55 -11.25 10.44 0.71
CA THR A 55 -10.78 9.51 1.73
C THR A 55 -9.98 8.42 1.04
N CYS A 56 -8.71 8.31 1.41
CA CYS A 56 -7.81 7.35 0.80
C CYS A 56 -7.50 6.26 1.81
N GLU A 57 -7.66 5.01 1.39
CA GLU A 57 -7.36 3.88 2.27
C GLU A 57 -5.90 3.50 2.14
N ILE A 58 -5.12 3.75 3.19
CA ILE A 58 -3.72 3.35 3.26
C ILE A 58 -3.52 2.68 4.60
N ILE A 59 -3.39 1.36 4.59
CA ILE A 59 -3.21 0.59 5.81
C ILE A 59 -2.01 -0.32 5.64
N SER A 60 -1.49 -0.81 6.74
CA SER A 60 -0.34 -1.70 6.67
C SER A 60 -0.59 -2.93 7.52
N TYR A 61 0.02 -4.03 7.09
CA TYR A 61 -0.01 -5.29 7.82
C TYR A 61 1.43 -5.69 8.13
N ASP A 62 1.65 -6.17 9.34
CA ASP A 62 2.95 -6.69 9.69
C ASP A 62 3.15 -8.06 9.07
N ILE A 63 4.36 -8.30 8.56
CA ILE A 63 4.73 -9.63 8.11
C ILE A 63 5.26 -10.36 9.34
N THR A 64 4.47 -11.28 9.87
CA THR A 64 4.86 -11.98 11.08
C THR A 64 5.82 -13.13 10.81
N ASN A 65 5.75 -13.72 9.62
CA ASN A 65 6.64 -14.79 9.23
C ASN A 65 6.95 -14.67 7.76
N GLY A 66 8.19 -14.91 7.40
CA GLY A 66 8.59 -14.89 6.02
C GLY A 66 9.91 -15.62 5.87
N ASN A 67 10.20 -16.07 4.65
CA ASN A 67 11.48 -16.73 4.44
C ASN A 67 12.60 -15.70 4.49
N GLU A 68 13.73 -16.13 5.01
CA GLU A 68 14.82 -15.25 5.34
C GLU A 68 15.35 -14.44 4.15
N LYS A 69 15.52 -15.09 3.02
CA LYS A 69 16.06 -14.41 1.84
C LYS A 69 15.14 -13.29 1.36
N PHE A 70 13.84 -13.51 1.39
CA PHE A 70 12.89 -12.51 0.95
C PHE A 70 12.86 -11.32 1.89
N LEU A 71 12.84 -11.59 3.19
CA LEU A 71 12.82 -10.51 4.20
C LEU A 71 14.09 -9.68 4.11
N LYS A 72 15.22 -10.33 3.88
CA LYS A 72 16.47 -9.63 3.73
C LYS A 72 16.46 -8.75 2.48
N TRP A 73 15.86 -9.24 1.42
CA TRP A 73 15.76 -8.49 0.18
C TRP A 73 14.96 -7.20 0.37
N ILE A 74 13.87 -7.27 1.15
CA ILE A 74 13.10 -6.07 1.45
C ILE A 74 13.99 -5.04 2.18
N GLU A 75 14.77 -5.53 3.14
CA GLU A 75 15.68 -4.67 3.88
C GLU A 75 16.68 -3.98 2.98
N GLU A 76 17.25 -4.74 2.06
CA GLU A 76 18.34 -4.25 1.22
C GLU A 76 17.86 -3.31 0.13
N GLU A 77 16.63 -3.51 -0.38
CA GLU A 77 16.16 -2.74 -1.52
C GLU A 77 15.36 -1.49 -1.11
N THR A 78 15.18 -1.26 0.18
CA THR A 78 14.55 -0.04 0.67
C THR A 78 15.58 0.80 1.40
N LYS A 79 15.31 2.10 1.49
CA LYS A 79 16.30 3.01 2.06
C LYS A 79 16.44 2.89 3.60
#